data_0f0054a2e2ec9b76c82b76e0434ff36e
#
_entry.id   0f0054a2e2ec9b76c82b76e0434ff36e
#
_cell.length_a   1.000
_cell.length_b   1.000
_cell.length_c   1.000
_cell.angle_alpha   90.00
_cell.angle_beta   90.00
_cell.angle_gamma   90.00
#
_symmetry.space_group_name_H-M   'P 1'
#
loop_
_entity.id
_entity.type
_entity.pdbx_description
1 polymer ?
#
loop_
_entity_poly.entity_id
_entity_poly.type
_entity_poly.pdbx_seq_one_letter_code
_entity_poly.pdbx_strand_id
1 'polypeptide(L)'
;MKDQLKWVLNHMPKSDDQHLDVMSLPNVAKARSFHGSFPQYSITPLAQLDGMAQYLGLAGVYVKDESYRFGLNAFKVLGGSFAMARYIAGEIGRDVSEMNYDYLTSEAFRKEFGQATFFTATDGNHGRGVAWAANKLGQKSVVHMPKGSSKSRFDNIAKEGAKVTIEEVNYDDCVRMAAAEAAQTEHGVIVQDTAWDGYEEIPSWIMQGYGTMANEAADQLRQCSVNRPTHVFVQAGVGSLAGAVVGYFANLFPNDPPKFVVMEAEAADCLYQGALANDGKPRIVTGDLKTIMAGLACGEPNTISWDILRNHVSAFISCPDWVSAKGMRMLSSPVKGDPRVVSGESGAVGMGVLDAIMCDDTYKELRDALELDRHSRVLMFSTEGNTDPEKYRRVVWDGEYPTDDTPQKPC
;
A
#
# COMPACT_ATOMS: atom_id res chain seq x y z
N MET A 1 10.54 -29.34 -3.82
CA MET A 1 10.09 -28.35 -4.83
C MET A 1 9.75 -27.09 -4.05
N LYS A 2 10.17 -25.94 -4.49
CA LYS A 2 9.74 -24.66 -3.89
C LYS A 2 8.27 -24.42 -4.15
N ASP A 3 7.64 -23.70 -3.23
CA ASP A 3 6.27 -23.25 -3.41
C ASP A 3 6.21 -22.29 -4.62
N GLN A 4 5.33 -22.62 -5.57
CA GLN A 4 5.12 -21.83 -6.79
C GLN A 4 4.16 -20.67 -6.52
N LEU A 5 4.18 -19.64 -7.37
CA LEU A 5 3.10 -18.65 -7.41
C LEU A 5 1.78 -19.39 -7.67
N LYS A 6 0.77 -19.07 -6.86
CA LYS A 6 -0.61 -19.45 -7.15
C LYS A 6 -1.33 -18.25 -7.75
N TRP A 7 -2.15 -18.45 -8.73
CA TRP A 7 -2.85 -17.37 -9.39
C TRP A 7 -4.26 -17.77 -9.81
N VAL A 8 -5.13 -16.78 -9.91
CA VAL A 8 -6.48 -16.93 -10.42
C VAL A 8 -6.86 -15.70 -11.25
N LEU A 9 -7.43 -15.93 -12.43
CA LEU A 9 -8.06 -14.88 -13.21
C LEU A 9 -9.40 -14.51 -12.59
N ASN A 10 -9.73 -13.25 -12.62
CA ASN A 10 -10.94 -12.73 -12.01
C ASN A 10 -12.17 -13.00 -12.91
N HIS A 11 -13.00 -13.92 -12.49
CA HIS A 11 -14.29 -14.23 -13.09
C HIS A 11 -15.45 -14.01 -12.11
N MET A 12 -15.21 -13.32 -11.01
CA MET A 12 -16.23 -13.08 -9.99
C MET A 12 -17.42 -12.27 -10.56
N PRO A 13 -18.63 -12.52 -10.04
CA PRO A 13 -19.77 -11.67 -10.34
C PRO A 13 -19.50 -10.23 -9.90
N LYS A 14 -19.82 -9.28 -10.77
CA LYS A 14 -19.67 -7.85 -10.49
C LYS A 14 -20.63 -7.41 -9.39
N SER A 15 -20.24 -6.42 -8.60
CA SER A 15 -21.11 -5.74 -7.63
C SER A 15 -21.89 -4.63 -8.33
N ASP A 16 -23.12 -4.38 -7.87
CA ASP A 16 -23.90 -3.21 -8.32
C ASP A 16 -23.25 -1.91 -7.81
N ASP A 17 -22.84 -1.88 -6.56
CA ASP A 17 -22.02 -0.81 -6.00
C ASP A 17 -20.52 -1.19 -6.13
N GLN A 18 -19.79 -0.38 -6.85
CA GLN A 18 -18.36 -0.58 -7.10
C GLN A 18 -17.47 0.30 -6.21
N HIS A 19 -18.04 1.16 -5.39
CA HIS A 19 -17.34 2.11 -4.53
C HIS A 19 -16.26 2.97 -5.24
N LEU A 20 -16.36 3.13 -6.56
CA LEU A 20 -15.39 3.91 -7.35
C LEU A 20 -15.39 5.41 -7.01
N ASP A 21 -16.52 5.93 -6.53
CA ASP A 21 -16.69 7.32 -6.09
C ASP A 21 -15.73 7.67 -4.94
N VAL A 22 -15.40 6.72 -4.07
CA VAL A 22 -14.38 6.87 -3.02
C VAL A 22 -13.07 7.38 -3.63
N MET A 23 -12.66 6.79 -4.75
CA MET A 23 -11.41 7.11 -5.46
C MET A 23 -11.61 8.05 -6.66
N SER A 24 -12.70 8.84 -6.67
CA SER A 24 -12.93 9.83 -7.73
C SER A 24 -11.77 10.82 -7.85
N LEU A 25 -11.51 11.27 -9.07
CA LEU A 25 -10.40 12.20 -9.33
C LEU A 25 -10.44 13.47 -8.47
N PRO A 26 -11.62 14.09 -8.20
CA PRO A 26 -11.71 15.23 -7.28
C PRO A 26 -11.30 14.88 -5.84
N ASN A 27 -11.70 13.72 -5.30
CA ASN A 27 -11.34 13.29 -3.96
C ASN A 27 -9.83 13.09 -3.82
N VAL A 28 -9.20 12.45 -4.80
CA VAL A 28 -7.76 12.25 -4.83
C VAL A 28 -7.01 13.57 -5.02
N ALA A 29 -7.55 14.51 -5.83
CA ALA A 29 -6.96 15.83 -6.00
C ALA A 29 -6.97 16.65 -4.68
N LYS A 30 -8.05 16.55 -3.89
CA LYS A 30 -8.09 17.16 -2.55
C LYS A 30 -7.01 16.57 -1.62
N ALA A 31 -6.83 15.25 -1.62
CA ALA A 31 -5.80 14.59 -0.83
C ALA A 31 -4.39 15.03 -1.24
N ARG A 32 -4.10 15.07 -2.55
CA ARG A 32 -2.81 15.53 -3.05
C ARG A 32 -2.55 17.00 -2.72
N SER A 33 -3.57 17.86 -2.84
CA SER A 33 -3.47 19.28 -2.48
C SER A 33 -3.15 19.45 -0.99
N PHE A 34 -3.83 18.69 -0.13
CA PHE A 34 -3.55 18.67 1.31
C PHE A 34 -2.10 18.26 1.59
N HIS A 35 -1.63 17.13 1.04
CA HIS A 35 -0.24 16.69 1.24
C HIS A 35 0.76 17.71 0.69
N GLY A 36 0.45 18.33 -0.46
CA GLY A 36 1.27 19.37 -1.06
C GLY A 36 1.43 20.63 -0.23
N SER A 37 0.56 20.85 0.76
CA SER A 37 0.68 22.00 1.67
C SER A 37 1.75 21.83 2.76
N PHE A 38 2.22 20.58 3.00
CA PHE A 38 3.25 20.33 4.01
C PHE A 38 4.63 20.80 3.53
N PRO A 39 5.41 21.50 4.37
CA PRO A 39 6.79 21.89 4.01
C PRO A 39 7.72 20.73 3.67
N GLN A 40 7.41 19.53 4.19
CA GLN A 40 8.18 18.30 3.95
C GLN A 40 7.73 17.53 2.69
N TYR A 41 6.69 18.01 2.01
CA TYR A 41 6.19 17.32 0.83
C TYR A 41 7.16 17.45 -0.33
N SER A 42 7.35 16.33 -1.00
CA SER A 42 7.95 16.26 -2.33
C SER A 42 7.31 15.12 -3.11
N ILE A 43 7.20 15.28 -4.42
CA ILE A 43 6.81 14.17 -5.30
C ILE A 43 7.89 13.10 -5.20
N THR A 44 7.51 11.89 -4.82
CA THR A 44 8.46 10.77 -4.73
C THR A 44 8.89 10.30 -6.11
N PRO A 45 10.09 9.70 -6.27
CA PRO A 45 10.57 9.30 -7.58
C PRO A 45 9.68 8.28 -8.28
N LEU A 46 9.61 8.36 -9.61
CA LEU A 46 9.20 7.26 -10.49
C LEU A 46 10.47 6.73 -11.17
N ALA A 47 10.96 5.59 -10.73
CA ALA A 47 12.11 4.94 -11.34
C ALA A 47 11.69 4.28 -12.65
N GLN A 48 12.28 4.71 -13.76
CA GLN A 48 12.15 4.08 -15.07
C GLN A 48 13.28 3.06 -15.21
N LEU A 49 12.94 1.78 -15.40
CA LEU A 49 13.88 0.66 -15.46
C LEU A 49 13.97 0.14 -16.89
N ASP A 50 14.68 0.87 -17.76
CA ASP A 50 14.77 0.56 -19.20
C ASP A 50 15.55 -0.73 -19.47
N GLY A 51 16.64 -0.96 -18.71
CA GLY A 51 17.42 -2.19 -18.81
C GLY A 51 16.63 -3.41 -18.36
N MET A 52 15.83 -3.27 -17.30
CA MET A 52 14.92 -4.31 -16.82
C MET A 52 13.81 -4.57 -17.84
N ALA A 53 13.23 -3.54 -18.42
CA ALA A 53 12.20 -3.68 -19.46
C ALA A 53 12.75 -4.45 -20.66
N GLN A 54 13.98 -4.12 -21.10
CA GLN A 54 14.64 -4.85 -22.18
C GLN A 54 14.91 -6.32 -21.82
N TYR A 55 15.40 -6.57 -20.59
CA TYR A 55 15.64 -7.94 -20.10
C TYR A 55 14.38 -8.78 -20.08
N LEU A 56 13.25 -8.21 -19.66
CA LEU A 56 11.94 -8.87 -19.60
C LEU A 56 11.17 -8.87 -20.93
N GLY A 57 11.70 -8.24 -21.99
CA GLY A 57 11.01 -8.16 -23.29
C GLY A 57 9.76 -7.25 -23.28
N LEU A 58 9.74 -6.21 -22.45
CA LEU A 58 8.63 -5.27 -22.27
C LEU A 58 8.94 -3.89 -22.86
N ALA A 59 7.92 -3.07 -23.12
CA ALA A 59 8.09 -1.69 -23.57
C ALA A 59 8.50 -0.72 -22.46
N GLY A 60 8.22 -1.04 -21.19
CA GLY A 60 8.63 -0.23 -20.06
C GLY A 60 8.26 -0.83 -18.72
N VAL A 61 9.13 -0.60 -17.73
CA VAL A 61 8.91 -0.95 -16.32
C VAL A 61 9.14 0.28 -15.47
N TYR A 62 8.14 0.64 -14.67
CA TYR A 62 8.12 1.87 -13.86
C TYR A 62 7.81 1.52 -12.41
N VAL A 63 8.63 2.03 -11.49
CA VAL A 63 8.48 1.80 -10.05
C VAL A 63 8.29 3.13 -9.33
N LYS A 64 7.09 3.36 -8.77
CA LYS A 64 6.84 4.50 -7.87
C LYS A 64 7.47 4.21 -6.52
N ASP A 65 8.49 4.99 -6.15
CA ASP A 65 9.32 4.74 -4.97
C ASP A 65 8.88 5.59 -3.77
N GLU A 66 8.06 5.03 -2.91
CA GLU A 66 7.52 5.66 -1.71
C GLU A 66 8.50 5.66 -0.51
N SER A 67 9.70 5.11 -0.65
CA SER A 67 10.73 5.19 0.41
C SER A 67 11.15 6.62 0.75
N TYR A 68 10.88 7.56 -0.15
CA TYR A 68 11.17 9.00 0.05
C TYR A 68 10.03 9.77 0.73
N ARG A 69 8.86 9.15 0.94
CA ARG A 69 7.66 9.85 1.40
C ARG A 69 7.87 10.48 2.79
N PHE A 70 7.85 11.81 2.85
CA PHE A 70 8.03 12.63 4.07
C PHE A 70 9.25 12.27 4.93
N GLY A 71 10.23 11.55 4.37
CA GLY A 71 11.38 11.04 5.13
C GLY A 71 11.06 9.86 6.06
N LEU A 72 9.87 9.27 5.94
CA LEU A 72 9.41 8.16 6.79
C LEU A 72 9.72 6.78 6.22
N ASN A 73 10.32 6.71 5.03
CA ASN A 73 10.68 5.45 4.38
C ASN A 73 9.49 4.53 4.08
N ALA A 74 8.25 5.06 4.03
CA ALA A 74 7.03 4.32 3.72
C ALA A 74 5.85 5.26 3.39
N PHE A 75 4.87 4.76 2.62
CA PHE A 75 3.71 5.52 2.12
C PHE A 75 2.57 5.77 3.11
N LYS A 76 2.48 4.96 4.18
CA LYS A 76 1.29 4.88 5.07
C LYS A 76 0.86 6.22 5.68
N VAL A 77 1.78 7.16 5.84
CA VAL A 77 1.49 8.53 6.30
C VAL A 77 0.47 9.25 5.44
N LEU A 78 0.40 8.98 4.13
CA LEU A 78 -0.56 9.60 3.23
C LEU A 78 -2.01 9.35 3.66
N GLY A 79 -2.32 8.11 4.02
CA GLY A 79 -3.67 7.76 4.48
C GLY A 79 -4.01 8.40 5.82
N GLY A 80 -3.16 8.18 6.82
CA GLY A 80 -3.41 8.67 8.18
C GLY A 80 -3.53 10.20 8.26
N SER A 81 -2.65 10.94 7.58
CA SER A 81 -2.67 12.40 7.59
C SER A 81 -3.92 12.98 6.92
N PHE A 82 -4.34 12.41 5.77
CA PHE A 82 -5.54 12.89 5.10
C PHE A 82 -6.82 12.54 5.86
N ALA A 83 -6.89 11.35 6.47
CA ALA A 83 -8.01 10.98 7.33
C ALA A 83 -8.16 11.92 8.53
N MET A 84 -7.05 12.32 9.16
CA MET A 84 -7.08 13.34 10.23
C MET A 84 -7.63 14.68 9.74
N ALA A 85 -7.19 15.15 8.57
CA ALA A 85 -7.68 16.41 8.00
C ALA A 85 -9.18 16.34 7.68
N ARG A 86 -9.64 15.21 7.14
CA ARG A 86 -11.07 14.96 6.85
C ARG A 86 -11.92 14.96 8.14
N TYR A 87 -11.45 14.26 9.17
CA TYR A 87 -12.12 14.25 10.47
C TYR A 87 -12.23 15.67 11.05
N ILE A 88 -11.11 16.39 11.12
CA ILE A 88 -11.08 17.77 11.64
C ILE A 88 -12.02 18.68 10.84
N ALA A 89 -12.00 18.59 9.50
CA ALA A 89 -12.88 19.36 8.63
C ALA A 89 -14.37 19.11 8.95
N GLY A 90 -14.74 17.85 9.14
CA GLY A 90 -16.10 17.47 9.53
C GLY A 90 -16.52 18.07 10.87
N GLU A 91 -15.66 17.99 11.88
CA GLU A 91 -15.94 18.51 13.23
C GLU A 91 -16.16 20.05 13.26
N ILE A 92 -15.45 20.80 12.43
CA ILE A 92 -15.60 22.26 12.37
C ILE A 92 -16.53 22.73 11.23
N GLY A 93 -17.16 21.79 10.51
CA GLY A 93 -18.13 22.09 9.45
C GLY A 93 -17.54 22.77 8.22
N ARG A 94 -16.28 22.45 7.86
CA ARG A 94 -15.58 23.02 6.69
C ARG A 94 -15.27 21.96 5.62
N ASP A 95 -14.98 22.40 4.39
CA ASP A 95 -14.46 21.48 3.37
C ASP A 95 -12.98 21.17 3.62
N VAL A 96 -12.57 19.92 3.35
CA VAL A 96 -11.18 19.48 3.54
C VAL A 96 -10.18 20.27 2.69
N SER A 97 -10.60 20.89 1.60
CA SER A 97 -9.75 21.77 0.78
C SER A 97 -9.25 23.02 1.52
N GLU A 98 -9.92 23.39 2.62
CA GLU A 98 -9.51 24.48 3.50
C GLU A 98 -8.48 24.02 4.56
N MET A 99 -8.30 22.71 4.73
CA MET A 99 -7.45 22.10 5.76
C MET A 99 -6.01 21.99 5.27
N ASN A 100 -5.36 23.10 4.92
CA ASN A 100 -3.94 23.09 4.60
C ASN A 100 -3.07 23.12 5.88
N TYR A 101 -1.79 22.79 5.71
CA TYR A 101 -0.84 22.71 6.82
C TYR A 101 -0.76 24.01 7.64
N ASP A 102 -0.70 25.16 6.96
CA ASP A 102 -0.57 26.46 7.63
C ASP A 102 -1.78 26.77 8.50
N TYR A 103 -3.00 26.48 8.01
CA TYR A 103 -4.21 26.65 8.81
C TYR A 103 -4.24 25.70 10.00
N LEU A 104 -4.01 24.39 9.78
CA LEU A 104 -4.08 23.37 10.83
C LEU A 104 -3.00 23.54 11.93
N THR A 105 -1.93 24.31 11.66
CA THR A 105 -0.89 24.62 12.64
C THR A 105 -1.01 26.01 13.24
N SER A 106 -2.01 26.80 12.81
CA SER A 106 -2.21 28.19 13.26
C SER A 106 -2.78 28.30 14.68
N GLU A 107 -2.56 29.45 15.31
CA GLU A 107 -3.20 29.77 16.58
C GLU A 107 -4.74 29.88 16.46
N ALA A 108 -5.22 30.35 15.31
CA ALA A 108 -6.65 30.47 15.04
C ALA A 108 -7.32 29.09 15.10
N PHE A 109 -6.74 28.11 14.42
CA PHE A 109 -7.21 26.72 14.45
C PHE A 109 -7.19 26.13 15.88
N ARG A 110 -6.11 26.34 16.62
CA ARG A 110 -6.03 25.86 18.02
C ARG A 110 -7.10 26.43 18.92
N LYS A 111 -7.53 27.66 18.70
CA LYS A 111 -8.63 28.31 19.44
C LYS A 111 -9.99 27.77 19.00
N GLU A 112 -10.15 27.43 17.72
CA GLU A 112 -11.42 26.97 17.13
C GLU A 112 -11.68 25.49 17.46
N PHE A 113 -10.69 24.62 17.27
CA PHE A 113 -10.83 23.18 17.38
C PHE A 113 -10.25 22.58 18.68
N GLY A 114 -9.12 23.13 19.17
CA GLY A 114 -8.37 22.56 20.27
C GLY A 114 -7.46 21.42 19.83
N GLN A 115 -7.56 20.26 20.48
CA GLN A 115 -6.78 19.06 20.16
C GLN A 115 -7.66 17.82 20.16
N ALA A 116 -7.48 16.96 19.14
CA ALA A 116 -7.94 15.58 19.11
C ALA A 116 -6.81 14.61 19.51
N THR A 117 -7.19 13.40 19.89
CA THR A 117 -6.27 12.30 20.14
C THR A 117 -6.57 11.17 19.14
N PHE A 118 -5.63 10.86 18.28
CA PHE A 118 -5.76 9.82 17.26
C PHE A 118 -5.16 8.52 17.76
N PHE A 119 -5.99 7.47 17.76
CA PHE A 119 -5.65 6.13 18.24
C PHE A 119 -5.46 5.18 17.06
N THR A 120 -4.51 4.28 17.17
CA THR A 120 -4.35 3.19 16.20
C THR A 120 -3.68 1.99 16.81
N ALA A 121 -3.88 0.82 16.22
CA ALA A 121 -3.10 -0.38 16.47
C ALA A 121 -2.25 -0.69 15.23
N THR A 122 -0.98 -1.07 15.45
CA THR A 122 -0.04 -1.33 14.35
C THR A 122 1.17 -2.10 14.82
N ASP A 123 1.82 -2.78 13.89
CA ASP A 123 3.17 -3.33 14.08
C ASP A 123 4.28 -2.46 13.45
N GLY A 124 3.96 -1.31 12.80
CA GLY A 124 4.99 -0.50 12.16
C GLY A 124 4.54 0.77 11.41
N ASN A 125 4.56 0.71 10.08
CA ASN A 125 4.49 1.90 9.21
C ASN A 125 3.20 2.73 9.34
N HIS A 126 2.06 2.08 9.60
CA HIS A 126 0.79 2.80 9.76
C HIS A 126 0.81 3.67 11.02
N GLY A 127 1.16 3.07 12.17
CA GLY A 127 1.26 3.83 13.43
C GLY A 127 2.32 4.92 13.37
N ARG A 128 3.45 4.69 12.71
CA ARG A 128 4.45 5.74 12.49
C ARG A 128 3.89 6.90 11.67
N GLY A 129 3.13 6.59 10.62
CA GLY A 129 2.47 7.62 9.79
C GLY A 129 1.44 8.44 10.56
N VAL A 130 0.60 7.76 11.38
CA VAL A 130 -0.38 8.41 12.28
C VAL A 130 0.34 9.30 13.32
N ALA A 131 1.38 8.78 13.96
CA ALA A 131 2.15 9.52 14.97
C ALA A 131 2.78 10.78 14.38
N TRP A 132 3.46 10.65 13.23
CA TRP A 132 4.08 11.78 12.53
C TRP A 132 3.06 12.83 12.13
N ALA A 133 1.94 12.42 11.53
CA ALA A 133 0.90 13.34 11.09
C ALA A 133 0.28 14.10 12.28
N ALA A 134 -0.08 13.41 13.35
CA ALA A 134 -0.61 14.03 14.55
C ALA A 134 0.37 15.06 15.13
N ASN A 135 1.65 14.70 15.26
CA ASN A 135 2.68 15.62 15.74
C ASN A 135 2.78 16.86 14.85
N LYS A 136 2.86 16.69 13.52
CA LYS A 136 2.98 17.80 12.57
C LYS A 136 1.77 18.76 12.59
N LEU A 137 0.60 18.21 12.86
CA LEU A 137 -0.65 18.99 12.94
C LEU A 137 -0.98 19.49 14.36
N GLY A 138 -0.06 19.31 15.32
CA GLY A 138 -0.25 19.75 16.71
C GLY A 138 -1.33 18.97 17.47
N GLN A 139 -1.63 17.74 17.01
CA GLN A 139 -2.58 16.80 17.60
C GLN A 139 -1.85 15.77 18.47
N LYS A 140 -2.61 14.94 19.19
CA LYS A 140 -2.06 13.84 20.00
C LYS A 140 -2.24 12.51 19.26
N SER A 141 -1.39 11.54 19.58
CA SER A 141 -1.55 10.17 19.10
C SER A 141 -1.19 9.13 20.16
N VAL A 142 -1.95 8.03 20.14
CA VAL A 142 -1.74 6.84 20.97
C VAL A 142 -1.67 5.63 20.06
N VAL A 143 -0.62 4.83 20.22
CA VAL A 143 -0.35 3.70 19.34
C VAL A 143 -0.18 2.45 20.18
N HIS A 144 -1.06 1.47 20.00
CA HIS A 144 -0.96 0.14 20.60
C HIS A 144 -0.26 -0.81 19.63
N MET A 145 0.78 -1.47 20.08
CA MET A 145 1.52 -2.47 19.31
C MET A 145 1.26 -3.86 19.89
N PRO A 146 1.08 -4.89 19.05
CA PRO A 146 0.84 -6.24 19.52
C PRO A 146 2.10 -6.86 20.13
N LYS A 147 1.89 -7.92 20.91
CA LYS A 147 2.96 -8.76 21.46
C LYS A 147 3.93 -9.22 20.36
N GLY A 148 5.21 -9.12 20.64
CA GLY A 148 6.28 -9.51 19.71
C GLY A 148 6.72 -8.42 18.74
N SER A 149 6.12 -7.23 18.78
CA SER A 149 6.59 -6.07 18.04
C SER A 149 8.04 -5.72 18.39
N SER A 150 8.84 -5.39 17.37
CA SER A 150 10.26 -5.12 17.61
C SER A 150 10.48 -3.76 18.30
N LYS A 151 11.55 -3.72 19.15
CA LYS A 151 11.94 -2.48 19.80
C LYS A 151 12.28 -1.36 18.81
N SER A 152 12.87 -1.71 17.66
CA SER A 152 13.19 -0.73 16.61
C SER A 152 11.93 -0.05 16.07
N ARG A 153 10.87 -0.81 15.82
CA ARG A 153 9.56 -0.26 15.36
C ARG A 153 8.92 0.61 16.44
N PHE A 154 8.92 0.14 17.68
CA PHE A 154 8.48 0.95 18.83
C PHE A 154 9.21 2.28 18.92
N ASP A 155 10.54 2.27 18.88
CA ASP A 155 11.37 3.46 18.98
C ASP A 155 11.11 4.42 17.79
N ASN A 156 10.89 3.89 16.60
CA ASN A 156 10.57 4.68 15.40
C ASN A 156 9.22 5.42 15.52
N ILE A 157 8.22 4.79 16.13
CA ILE A 157 6.91 5.42 16.36
C ILE A 157 7.00 6.44 17.50
N ALA A 158 7.68 6.09 18.60
CA ALA A 158 7.83 6.96 19.76
C ALA A 158 8.59 8.26 19.42
N LYS A 159 9.59 8.20 18.53
CA LYS A 159 10.32 9.37 18.01
C LYS A 159 9.41 10.37 17.28
N GLU A 160 8.32 9.92 16.70
CA GLU A 160 7.34 10.80 16.05
C GLU A 160 6.41 11.49 17.06
N GLY A 161 6.56 11.25 18.38
CA GLY A 161 5.85 11.97 19.44
C GLY A 161 4.58 11.29 19.96
N ALA A 162 4.28 10.07 19.55
CA ALA A 162 3.14 9.31 20.04
C ALA A 162 3.38 8.73 21.45
N LYS A 163 2.30 8.55 22.22
CA LYS A 163 2.28 7.61 23.34
C LYS A 163 2.19 6.19 22.75
N VAL A 164 3.22 5.39 22.93
CA VAL A 164 3.31 4.04 22.35
C VAL A 164 3.39 3.00 23.46
N THR A 165 2.67 1.90 23.30
CA THR A 165 2.71 0.73 24.20
C THR A 165 2.88 -0.55 23.38
N ILE A 166 3.55 -1.55 23.95
CA ILE A 166 3.52 -2.94 23.46
C ILE A 166 2.65 -3.73 24.42
N GLU A 167 1.56 -4.26 23.90
CA GLU A 167 0.57 -4.99 24.69
C GLU A 167 0.87 -6.49 24.69
N GLU A 168 0.47 -7.20 25.75
CA GLU A 168 0.63 -8.67 25.85
C GLU A 168 -0.52 -9.44 25.15
N VAL A 169 -1.05 -8.87 24.06
CA VAL A 169 -2.16 -9.40 23.29
C VAL A 169 -1.83 -9.42 21.77
N ASN A 170 -2.67 -10.08 20.97
CA ASN A 170 -2.55 -10.12 19.52
C ASN A 170 -2.97 -8.79 18.88
N TYR A 171 -2.81 -8.70 17.55
CA TYR A 171 -3.13 -7.50 16.78
C TYR A 171 -4.61 -7.09 16.86
N ASP A 172 -5.54 -8.04 16.74
CA ASP A 172 -6.98 -7.74 16.75
C ASP A 172 -7.44 -7.23 18.12
N ASP A 173 -6.87 -7.74 19.20
CA ASP A 173 -7.10 -7.24 20.56
C ASP A 173 -6.55 -5.81 20.71
N CYS A 174 -5.39 -5.50 20.13
CA CYS A 174 -4.86 -4.14 20.11
C CYS A 174 -5.79 -3.17 19.38
N VAL A 175 -6.39 -3.59 18.25
CA VAL A 175 -7.38 -2.77 17.52
C VAL A 175 -8.60 -2.50 18.41
N ARG A 176 -9.12 -3.53 19.09
CA ARG A 176 -10.24 -3.38 20.04
C ARG A 176 -9.90 -2.45 21.20
N MET A 177 -8.68 -2.55 21.74
CA MET A 177 -8.19 -1.65 22.81
C MET A 177 -8.11 -0.21 22.32
N ALA A 178 -7.53 0.04 21.16
CA ALA A 178 -7.43 1.37 20.55
C ALA A 178 -8.82 1.99 20.32
N ALA A 179 -9.77 1.22 19.80
CA ALA A 179 -11.14 1.67 19.57
C ALA A 179 -11.86 1.99 20.90
N ALA A 180 -11.70 1.15 21.91
CA ALA A 180 -12.31 1.36 23.23
C ALA A 180 -11.74 2.59 23.96
N GLU A 181 -10.41 2.81 23.88
CA GLU A 181 -9.75 3.99 24.49
C GLU A 181 -10.15 5.26 23.73
N ALA A 182 -10.24 5.21 22.40
CA ALA A 182 -10.72 6.32 21.59
C ALA A 182 -12.15 6.73 21.98
N ALA A 183 -13.05 5.78 22.13
CA ALA A 183 -14.45 6.04 22.48
C ALA A 183 -14.63 6.65 23.89
N GLN A 184 -13.67 6.46 24.80
CA GLN A 184 -13.68 7.00 26.16
C GLN A 184 -12.91 8.31 26.30
N THR A 185 -12.22 8.74 25.24
CA THR A 185 -11.39 9.95 25.24
C THR A 185 -12.15 11.08 24.57
N GLU A 186 -12.21 12.24 25.22
CA GLU A 186 -12.77 13.45 24.60
C GLU A 186 -12.00 13.79 23.31
N HIS A 187 -12.70 13.94 22.19
CA HIS A 187 -12.12 14.05 20.85
C HIS A 187 -11.15 12.92 20.50
N GLY A 188 -11.44 11.70 21.02
CA GLY A 188 -10.68 10.50 20.67
C GLY A 188 -11.18 9.90 19.34
N VAL A 189 -10.28 9.55 18.44
CA VAL A 189 -10.58 9.05 17.09
C VAL A 189 -9.74 7.84 16.77
N ILE A 190 -10.37 6.71 16.43
CA ILE A 190 -9.65 5.55 15.87
C ILE A 190 -9.29 5.81 14.41
N VAL A 191 -8.04 5.60 14.03
CA VAL A 191 -7.54 5.73 12.64
C VAL A 191 -6.87 4.41 12.26
N GLN A 192 -7.68 3.50 11.72
CA GLN A 192 -7.26 2.17 11.29
C GLN A 192 -7.45 2.01 9.79
N ASP A 193 -6.50 1.37 9.10
CA ASP A 193 -6.47 1.27 7.64
C ASP A 193 -7.20 0.04 7.06
N THR A 194 -8.15 -0.50 7.81
CA THR A 194 -9.10 -1.53 7.35
C THR A 194 -10.53 -1.08 7.66
N ALA A 195 -11.53 -1.59 6.93
CA ALA A 195 -12.93 -1.24 7.11
C ALA A 195 -13.73 -2.45 7.61
N TRP A 196 -14.71 -2.16 8.46
CA TRP A 196 -15.73 -3.12 8.93
C TRP A 196 -17.08 -2.40 9.07
N ASP A 197 -18.15 -3.14 9.25
CA ASP A 197 -19.51 -2.58 9.41
C ASP A 197 -19.56 -1.48 10.46
N GLY A 198 -19.94 -0.26 10.03
CA GLY A 198 -19.99 0.94 10.89
C GLY A 198 -18.67 1.68 11.04
N TYR A 199 -17.58 1.20 10.43
CA TYR A 199 -16.30 1.90 10.36
C TYR A 199 -15.79 1.92 8.91
N GLU A 200 -16.37 2.76 8.08
CA GLU A 200 -16.12 2.81 6.64
C GLU A 200 -15.61 4.18 6.19
N GLU A 201 -16.00 5.23 6.90
CA GLU A 201 -15.71 6.60 6.51
C GLU A 201 -14.22 6.92 6.60
N ILE A 202 -13.58 6.66 7.74
CA ILE A 202 -12.15 6.89 7.95
C ILE A 202 -11.29 6.01 7.02
N PRO A 203 -11.56 4.70 6.85
CA PRO A 203 -10.89 3.88 5.85
C PRO A 203 -11.02 4.43 4.43
N SER A 204 -12.18 4.96 4.03
CA SER A 204 -12.36 5.62 2.74
C SER A 204 -11.45 6.84 2.59
N TRP A 205 -11.32 7.66 3.62
CA TRP A 205 -10.41 8.80 3.62
C TRP A 205 -8.94 8.38 3.56
N ILE A 206 -8.57 7.29 4.23
CA ILE A 206 -7.23 6.69 4.16
C ILE A 206 -6.93 6.27 2.72
N MET A 207 -7.87 5.60 2.05
CA MET A 207 -7.72 5.21 0.64
C MET A 207 -7.56 6.44 -0.27
N GLN A 208 -8.35 7.50 -0.06
CA GLN A 208 -8.19 8.76 -0.78
C GLN A 208 -6.79 9.35 -0.59
N GLY A 209 -6.27 9.32 0.62
CA GLY A 209 -4.90 9.73 0.92
C GLY A 209 -3.85 8.94 0.13
N TYR A 210 -4.00 7.60 0.05
CA TYR A 210 -3.12 6.75 -0.76
C TYR A 210 -3.22 7.08 -2.27
N GLY A 211 -4.34 7.61 -2.72
CA GLY A 211 -4.52 8.09 -4.10
C GLY A 211 -3.47 9.12 -4.54
N THR A 212 -2.87 9.86 -3.59
CA THR A 212 -1.81 10.84 -3.89
C THR A 212 -0.66 10.22 -4.68
N MET A 213 -0.13 9.06 -4.26
CA MET A 213 0.98 8.42 -4.98
C MET A 213 0.57 7.91 -6.37
N ALA A 214 -0.68 7.44 -6.54
CA ALA A 214 -1.19 7.01 -7.84
C ALA A 214 -1.36 8.19 -8.80
N ASN A 215 -1.86 9.32 -8.28
CA ASN A 215 -1.99 10.56 -9.04
C ASN A 215 -0.61 11.13 -9.45
N GLU A 216 0.37 11.15 -8.55
CA GLU A 216 1.76 11.52 -8.87
C GLU A 216 2.36 10.60 -9.95
N ALA A 217 2.18 9.28 -9.82
CA ALA A 217 2.70 8.32 -10.79
C ALA A 217 2.10 8.53 -12.18
N ALA A 218 0.79 8.82 -12.28
CA ALA A 218 0.13 9.13 -13.54
C ALA A 218 0.71 10.40 -14.21
N ASP A 219 1.00 11.45 -13.42
CA ASP A 219 1.66 12.66 -13.95
C ASP A 219 3.08 12.37 -14.42
N GLN A 220 3.85 11.61 -13.66
CA GLN A 220 5.23 11.26 -13.99
C GLN A 220 5.31 10.34 -15.21
N LEU A 221 4.38 9.39 -15.37
CA LEU A 221 4.30 8.58 -16.60
C LEU A 221 4.08 9.45 -17.84
N ARG A 222 3.19 10.47 -17.76
CA ARG A 222 3.00 11.42 -18.87
C ARG A 222 4.29 12.18 -19.20
N GLN A 223 5.09 12.55 -18.21
CA GLN A 223 6.40 13.17 -18.42
C GLN A 223 7.39 12.22 -19.13
N CYS A 224 7.25 10.91 -18.92
CA CYS A 224 7.98 9.86 -19.65
C CYS A 224 7.32 9.50 -21.01
N SER A 225 6.39 10.31 -21.53
CA SER A 225 5.64 10.05 -22.76
C SER A 225 4.78 8.77 -22.71
N VAL A 226 4.35 8.37 -21.54
CA VAL A 226 3.44 7.25 -21.32
C VAL A 226 2.11 7.79 -20.81
N ASN A 227 1.15 7.90 -21.72
CA ASN A 227 -0.18 8.44 -21.40
C ASN A 227 -0.96 7.51 -20.46
N ARG A 228 -0.77 6.19 -20.58
CA ARG A 228 -1.42 5.15 -19.79
C ARG A 228 -0.49 3.95 -19.61
N PRO A 229 -0.33 3.42 -18.39
CA PRO A 229 0.28 2.10 -18.21
C PRO A 229 -0.66 1.03 -18.77
N THR A 230 -0.14 -0.01 -19.38
CA THR A 230 -0.98 -1.14 -19.83
C THR A 230 -1.33 -2.07 -18.67
N HIS A 231 -0.43 -2.15 -17.69
CA HIS A 231 -0.57 -3.00 -16.51
C HIS A 231 -0.20 -2.20 -15.25
N VAL A 232 -0.93 -2.47 -14.18
CA VAL A 232 -0.62 -1.96 -12.84
C VAL A 232 -0.51 -3.15 -11.89
N PHE A 233 0.66 -3.34 -11.32
CA PHE A 233 0.96 -4.37 -10.35
C PHE A 233 0.95 -3.72 -8.96
N VAL A 234 0.09 -4.20 -8.07
CA VAL A 234 -0.05 -3.63 -6.73
C VAL A 234 -0.22 -4.72 -5.68
N GLN A 235 0.54 -4.63 -4.61
CA GLN A 235 0.46 -5.56 -3.50
C GLN A 235 -0.68 -5.19 -2.55
N ALA A 236 -1.19 -6.21 -1.82
CA ALA A 236 -2.27 -6.05 -0.87
C ALA A 236 -2.03 -6.85 0.43
N GLY A 237 -2.33 -6.22 1.56
CA GLY A 237 -2.71 -6.88 2.80
C GLY A 237 -4.24 -6.90 2.86
N VAL A 238 -4.87 -6.04 3.69
CA VAL A 238 -6.34 -5.89 3.74
C VAL A 238 -6.96 -5.39 2.42
N GLY A 239 -6.17 -4.87 1.49
CA GLY A 239 -6.64 -4.37 0.19
C GLY A 239 -6.77 -2.85 0.07
N SER A 240 -6.69 -2.06 1.15
CA SER A 240 -6.90 -0.59 1.10
C SER A 240 -5.97 0.12 0.11
N LEU A 241 -4.68 -0.25 0.07
CA LEU A 241 -3.73 0.26 -0.92
C LEU A 241 -4.12 -0.14 -2.34
N ALA A 242 -4.39 -1.44 -2.54
CA ALA A 242 -4.73 -1.97 -3.85
C ALA A 242 -6.04 -1.35 -4.36
N GLY A 243 -7.07 -1.25 -3.52
CA GLY A 243 -8.33 -0.57 -3.84
C GLY A 243 -8.14 0.90 -4.21
N ALA A 244 -7.26 1.60 -3.49
CA ALA A 244 -6.94 2.99 -3.79
C ALA A 244 -6.29 3.16 -5.18
N VAL A 245 -5.28 2.34 -5.48
CA VAL A 245 -4.57 2.39 -6.77
C VAL A 245 -5.49 1.96 -7.92
N VAL A 246 -6.16 0.82 -7.77
CA VAL A 246 -7.08 0.28 -8.79
C VAL A 246 -8.23 1.26 -9.03
N GLY A 247 -8.89 1.74 -7.97
CA GLY A 247 -10.00 2.69 -8.07
C GLY A 247 -9.59 4.01 -8.72
N TYR A 248 -8.41 4.53 -8.40
CA TYR A 248 -7.89 5.73 -9.05
C TYR A 248 -7.67 5.55 -10.55
N PHE A 249 -6.97 4.49 -10.97
CA PHE A 249 -6.69 4.26 -12.39
C PHE A 249 -7.93 3.83 -13.18
N ALA A 250 -8.88 3.13 -12.56
CA ALA A 250 -10.17 2.84 -13.17
C ALA A 250 -10.98 4.11 -13.43
N ASN A 251 -11.00 5.07 -12.49
CA ASN A 251 -11.61 6.38 -12.69
C ASN A 251 -10.86 7.24 -13.72
N LEU A 252 -9.53 7.15 -13.77
CA LEU A 252 -8.74 7.93 -14.72
C LEU A 252 -8.90 7.44 -16.16
N PHE A 253 -9.11 6.13 -16.35
CA PHE A 253 -9.23 5.49 -17.66
C PHE A 253 -10.51 4.64 -17.76
N PRO A 254 -11.71 5.24 -17.65
CA PRO A 254 -12.96 4.49 -17.52
C PRO A 254 -13.30 3.63 -18.74
N ASN A 255 -12.84 4.01 -19.95
CA ASN A 255 -13.12 3.30 -21.19
C ASN A 255 -12.03 2.30 -21.59
N ASP A 256 -10.84 2.42 -21.02
CA ASP A 256 -9.67 1.58 -21.32
C ASP A 256 -8.76 1.49 -20.09
N PRO A 257 -9.22 0.86 -18.99
CA PRO A 257 -8.41 0.73 -17.78
C PRO A 257 -7.20 -0.17 -18.02
N PRO A 258 -6.11 0.02 -17.27
CA PRO A 258 -5.01 -0.94 -17.23
C PRO A 258 -5.49 -2.31 -16.77
N LYS A 259 -4.77 -3.38 -17.14
CA LYS A 259 -4.92 -4.66 -16.47
C LYS A 259 -4.31 -4.56 -15.08
N PHE A 260 -5.11 -4.83 -14.04
CA PHE A 260 -4.67 -4.77 -12.66
C PHE A 260 -4.30 -6.17 -12.17
N VAL A 261 -3.13 -6.30 -11.56
CA VAL A 261 -2.64 -7.52 -10.94
C VAL A 261 -2.42 -7.25 -9.45
N VAL A 262 -3.16 -7.97 -8.61
CA VAL A 262 -3.05 -7.86 -7.15
C VAL A 262 -2.24 -9.03 -6.62
N MET A 263 -1.28 -8.74 -5.75
CA MET A 263 -0.36 -9.71 -5.20
C MET A 263 -0.43 -9.71 -3.67
N GLU A 264 -0.47 -10.88 -3.07
CA GLU A 264 -0.55 -11.08 -1.63
C GLU A 264 0.52 -12.05 -1.14
N ALA A 265 0.84 -12.00 0.14
CA ALA A 265 1.65 -13.03 0.77
C ALA A 265 0.85 -14.34 0.89
N GLU A 266 1.44 -15.48 0.54
CA GLU A 266 0.78 -16.80 0.59
C GLU A 266 0.19 -17.12 1.97
N ALA A 267 0.85 -16.68 3.03
CA ALA A 267 0.36 -16.87 4.40
C ALA A 267 -0.85 -15.99 4.77
N ALA A 268 -1.23 -15.01 3.92
CA ALA A 268 -2.24 -13.99 4.21
C ALA A 268 -2.97 -13.54 2.92
N ASP A 269 -3.37 -14.49 2.07
CA ASP A 269 -3.87 -14.29 0.72
C ASP A 269 -5.42 -14.21 0.65
N CYS A 270 -6.02 -13.41 1.51
CA CYS A 270 -7.48 -13.34 1.69
C CYS A 270 -8.24 -12.90 0.43
N LEU A 271 -7.69 -12.00 -0.37
CA LEU A 271 -8.29 -11.54 -1.63
C LEU A 271 -8.19 -12.62 -2.71
N TYR A 272 -7.05 -13.31 -2.79
CA TYR A 272 -6.87 -14.47 -3.67
C TYR A 272 -7.88 -15.59 -3.34
N GLN A 273 -8.08 -15.91 -2.06
CA GLN A 273 -9.06 -16.90 -1.62
C GLN A 273 -10.49 -16.49 -1.99
N GLY A 274 -10.82 -15.20 -1.89
CA GLY A 274 -12.09 -14.66 -2.35
C GLY A 274 -12.27 -14.83 -3.86
N ALA A 275 -11.25 -14.51 -4.64
CA ALA A 275 -11.27 -14.67 -6.09
C ALA A 275 -11.33 -16.15 -6.53
N LEU A 276 -10.60 -17.03 -5.83
CA LEU A 276 -10.61 -18.47 -6.07
C LEU A 276 -11.99 -19.09 -5.81
N ALA A 277 -12.71 -18.62 -4.79
CA ALA A 277 -14.07 -19.04 -4.49
C ALA A 277 -15.08 -18.59 -5.57
N ASN A 278 -14.77 -17.54 -6.31
CA ASN A 278 -15.51 -17.04 -7.48
C ASN A 278 -17.01 -16.75 -7.26
N ASP A 279 -17.42 -16.47 -6.01
CA ASP A 279 -18.81 -16.14 -5.65
C ASP A 279 -19.00 -14.65 -5.31
N GLY A 280 -17.95 -13.84 -5.45
CA GLY A 280 -17.95 -12.41 -5.17
C GLY A 280 -17.93 -12.04 -3.68
N LYS A 281 -17.84 -13.01 -2.77
CA LYS A 281 -17.77 -12.74 -1.32
C LYS A 281 -16.33 -12.71 -0.83
N PRO A 282 -16.01 -11.79 0.08
CA PRO A 282 -14.68 -11.77 0.70
C PRO A 282 -14.43 -13.04 1.53
N ARG A 283 -13.16 -13.38 1.72
CA ARG A 283 -12.72 -14.52 2.52
C ARG A 283 -11.76 -14.04 3.60
N ILE A 284 -11.84 -14.66 4.76
CA ILE A 284 -10.90 -14.41 5.87
C ILE A 284 -9.90 -15.56 5.89
N VAL A 285 -8.63 -15.22 6.00
CA VAL A 285 -7.53 -16.14 6.25
C VAL A 285 -7.09 -15.98 7.70
N THR A 286 -7.03 -17.08 8.42
CA THR A 286 -6.64 -17.12 9.83
C THR A 286 -5.36 -17.92 10.02
N GLY A 287 -4.72 -17.78 11.17
CA GLY A 287 -3.48 -18.47 11.52
C GLY A 287 -2.38 -17.51 11.91
N ASP A 288 -1.13 -17.95 11.79
CA ASP A 288 0.03 -17.14 12.22
C ASP A 288 0.32 -15.99 11.24
N LEU A 289 -0.21 -16.03 10.04
CA LEU A 289 -0.01 -15.05 8.94
C LEU A 289 1.48 -14.69 8.75
N LYS A 290 2.38 -15.64 9.03
CA LYS A 290 3.81 -15.41 9.07
C LYS A 290 4.41 -15.30 7.67
N THR A 291 4.90 -14.13 7.34
CA THR A 291 5.59 -13.83 6.07
C THR A 291 6.68 -12.78 6.29
N ILE A 292 7.65 -12.72 5.38
CA ILE A 292 8.59 -11.59 5.37
C ILE A 292 7.91 -10.28 4.96
N MET A 293 6.85 -10.34 4.18
CA MET A 293 6.05 -9.18 3.74
C MET A 293 5.16 -8.67 4.88
N ALA A 294 5.77 -8.20 5.98
CA ALA A 294 5.07 -7.84 7.21
C ALA A 294 3.92 -6.83 7.00
N GLY A 295 4.07 -5.90 6.07
CA GLY A 295 3.02 -4.94 5.70
C GLY A 295 1.81 -5.54 4.98
N LEU A 296 1.89 -6.82 4.57
CA LEU A 296 0.82 -7.58 3.91
C LEU A 296 0.26 -8.69 4.79
N ALA A 297 0.77 -8.88 6.01
CA ALA A 297 0.37 -9.96 6.93
C ALA A 297 -1.00 -9.69 7.58
N CYS A 298 -2.04 -9.61 6.78
CA CYS A 298 -3.41 -9.30 7.18
C CYS A 298 -4.38 -10.27 6.50
N GLY A 299 -5.18 -10.96 7.30
CA GLY A 299 -6.07 -12.01 6.80
C GLY A 299 -7.51 -11.59 6.54
N GLU A 300 -7.90 -10.35 6.88
CA GLU A 300 -9.28 -9.87 6.76
C GLU A 300 -9.38 -8.73 5.73
N PRO A 301 -10.18 -8.90 4.65
CA PRO A 301 -10.28 -7.90 3.59
C PRO A 301 -11.00 -6.63 4.06
N ASN A 302 -10.53 -5.48 3.62
CA ASN A 302 -11.28 -4.22 3.67
C ASN A 302 -12.49 -4.32 2.73
N THR A 303 -13.69 -4.16 3.26
CA THR A 303 -14.96 -4.34 2.54
C THR A 303 -15.14 -3.37 1.37
N ILE A 304 -14.74 -2.11 1.53
CA ILE A 304 -14.82 -1.08 0.47
C ILE A 304 -13.87 -1.43 -0.69
N SER A 305 -12.63 -1.78 -0.35
CA SER A 305 -11.64 -2.13 -1.37
C SER A 305 -11.98 -3.43 -2.07
N TRP A 306 -12.61 -4.39 -1.39
CA TRP A 306 -13.04 -5.65 -1.99
C TRP A 306 -13.97 -5.41 -3.17
N ASP A 307 -14.96 -4.52 -3.05
CA ASP A 307 -15.89 -4.22 -4.14
C ASP A 307 -15.18 -3.56 -5.33
N ILE A 308 -14.21 -2.67 -5.09
CA ILE A 308 -13.37 -2.13 -6.16
C ILE A 308 -12.57 -3.26 -6.83
N LEU A 309 -11.89 -4.10 -6.04
CA LEU A 309 -10.97 -5.10 -6.55
C LEU A 309 -11.70 -6.21 -7.32
N ARG A 310 -12.81 -6.74 -6.78
CA ARG A 310 -13.57 -7.79 -7.46
C ARG A 310 -14.15 -7.34 -8.80
N ASN A 311 -14.38 -6.03 -8.97
CA ASN A 311 -14.93 -5.46 -10.20
C ASN A 311 -13.87 -5.15 -11.26
N HIS A 312 -12.64 -4.83 -10.87
CA HIS A 312 -11.65 -4.24 -11.77
C HIS A 312 -10.35 -5.04 -11.92
N VAL A 313 -9.97 -5.88 -10.95
CA VAL A 313 -8.73 -6.65 -11.02
C VAL A 313 -8.83 -7.74 -12.09
N SER A 314 -7.74 -7.96 -12.82
CA SER A 314 -7.62 -9.00 -13.86
C SER A 314 -7.15 -10.33 -13.30
N ALA A 315 -6.19 -10.30 -12.35
CA ALA A 315 -5.67 -11.49 -11.70
C ALA A 315 -5.26 -11.22 -10.25
N PHE A 316 -5.47 -12.23 -9.40
CA PHE A 316 -4.98 -12.26 -8.02
C PHE A 316 -3.88 -13.32 -7.92
N ILE A 317 -2.80 -12.99 -7.23
CA ILE A 317 -1.62 -13.85 -7.11
C ILE A 317 -1.23 -14.00 -5.65
N SER A 318 -1.13 -15.24 -5.19
CA SER A 318 -0.62 -15.63 -3.88
C SER A 318 0.87 -15.97 -4.00
N CYS A 319 1.71 -15.24 -3.27
CA CYS A 319 3.15 -15.20 -3.43
C CYS A 319 3.88 -15.80 -2.22
N PRO A 320 4.70 -16.83 -2.41
CA PRO A 320 5.64 -17.27 -1.38
C PRO A 320 6.76 -16.22 -1.16
N ASP A 321 7.34 -16.21 0.02
CA ASP A 321 8.30 -15.21 0.50
C ASP A 321 9.53 -15.02 -0.42
N TRP A 322 9.99 -16.10 -1.08
CA TRP A 322 11.14 -16.02 -1.97
C TRP A 322 10.94 -15.06 -3.16
N VAL A 323 9.68 -14.87 -3.58
CA VAL A 323 9.33 -13.96 -4.70
C VAL A 323 9.63 -12.52 -4.33
N SER A 324 9.19 -12.11 -3.14
CA SER A 324 9.52 -10.79 -2.61
C SER A 324 11.03 -10.62 -2.43
N ALA A 325 11.70 -11.62 -1.84
CA ALA A 325 13.15 -11.61 -1.65
C ALA A 325 13.91 -11.49 -2.98
N LYS A 326 13.45 -12.15 -4.06
CA LYS A 326 13.99 -11.99 -5.41
C LYS A 326 13.81 -10.56 -5.91
N GLY A 327 12.60 -10.00 -5.78
CA GLY A 327 12.32 -8.61 -6.15
C GLY A 327 13.21 -7.60 -5.41
N MET A 328 13.43 -7.79 -4.10
CA MET A 328 14.35 -6.96 -3.32
C MET A 328 15.78 -6.97 -3.90
N ARG A 329 16.29 -8.16 -4.25
CA ARG A 329 17.62 -8.30 -4.86
C ARG A 329 17.70 -7.66 -6.24
N MET A 330 16.68 -7.86 -7.09
CA MET A 330 16.64 -7.28 -8.43
C MET A 330 16.63 -5.75 -8.40
N LEU A 331 15.82 -5.16 -7.54
CA LEU A 331 15.71 -3.70 -7.38
C LEU A 331 16.96 -3.09 -6.73
N SER A 332 17.62 -3.81 -5.82
CA SER A 332 18.85 -3.34 -5.15
C SER A 332 20.10 -3.47 -6.01
N SER A 333 20.10 -4.39 -6.97
CA SER A 333 21.21 -4.66 -7.90
C SER A 333 20.72 -4.54 -9.34
N PRO A 334 20.45 -3.31 -9.80
CA PRO A 334 19.77 -3.07 -11.07
C PRO A 334 20.62 -3.50 -12.28
N VAL A 335 19.95 -3.74 -13.40
CA VAL A 335 20.60 -3.87 -14.71
C VAL A 335 21.37 -2.58 -15.03
N LYS A 336 22.48 -2.70 -15.76
CA LYS A 336 23.32 -1.55 -16.09
C LYS A 336 22.51 -0.45 -16.78
N GLY A 337 22.51 0.73 -16.19
CA GLY A 337 21.82 1.92 -16.67
C GLY A 337 20.55 2.25 -15.91
N ASP A 338 19.96 1.28 -15.22
CA ASP A 338 18.76 1.50 -14.40
C ASP A 338 19.13 2.13 -13.05
N PRO A 339 18.25 2.97 -12.49
CA PRO A 339 18.42 3.46 -11.13
C PRO A 339 18.22 2.33 -10.12
N ARG A 340 18.96 2.40 -9.01
CA ARG A 340 18.73 1.52 -7.86
C ARG A 340 17.48 1.94 -7.11
N VAL A 341 16.62 0.97 -6.78
CA VAL A 341 15.47 1.16 -5.89
C VAL A 341 15.70 0.32 -4.62
N VAL A 342 15.69 0.96 -3.46
CA VAL A 342 15.76 0.28 -2.17
C VAL A 342 14.34 0.00 -1.71
N SER A 343 13.82 -1.16 -2.11
CA SER A 343 12.46 -1.60 -1.77
C SER A 343 12.48 -2.62 -0.64
N GLY A 344 11.66 -2.41 0.36
CA GLY A 344 11.41 -3.39 1.41
C GLY A 344 10.58 -4.57 0.91
N GLU A 345 10.32 -5.51 1.82
CA GLU A 345 9.76 -6.82 1.48
C GLU A 345 8.37 -6.73 0.83
N SER A 346 7.49 -5.87 1.36
CA SER A 346 6.14 -5.72 0.81
C SER A 346 6.16 -5.00 -0.55
N GLY A 347 7.04 -3.98 -0.69
CA GLY A 347 7.12 -3.18 -1.91
C GLY A 347 7.77 -3.88 -3.10
N ALA A 348 8.61 -4.89 -2.84
CA ALA A 348 9.42 -5.54 -3.85
C ALA A 348 8.73 -6.72 -4.55
N VAL A 349 7.63 -7.25 -4.00
CA VAL A 349 6.96 -8.45 -4.51
C VAL A 349 6.55 -8.32 -5.98
N GLY A 350 6.12 -7.11 -6.40
CA GLY A 350 5.73 -6.86 -7.79
C GLY A 350 6.82 -7.13 -8.81
N MET A 351 8.08 -6.80 -8.50
CA MET A 351 9.21 -7.09 -9.37
C MET A 351 9.50 -8.59 -9.45
N GLY A 352 9.43 -9.30 -8.32
CA GLY A 352 9.61 -10.74 -8.30
C GLY A 352 8.53 -11.50 -9.05
N VAL A 353 7.27 -11.05 -8.96
CA VAL A 353 6.13 -11.62 -9.72
C VAL A 353 6.29 -11.36 -11.21
N LEU A 354 6.63 -10.13 -11.60
CA LEU A 354 6.80 -9.78 -13.01
C LEU A 354 7.92 -10.61 -13.65
N ASP A 355 9.06 -10.76 -12.98
CA ASP A 355 10.14 -11.61 -13.46
C ASP A 355 9.70 -13.08 -13.57
N ALA A 356 9.02 -13.63 -12.59
CA ALA A 356 8.54 -15.01 -12.65
C ALA A 356 7.59 -15.22 -13.85
N ILE A 357 6.63 -14.32 -14.06
CA ILE A 357 5.67 -14.43 -15.19
C ILE A 357 6.39 -14.33 -16.55
N MET A 358 7.38 -13.46 -16.66
CA MET A 358 8.06 -13.23 -17.95
C MET A 358 9.11 -14.28 -18.27
N CYS A 359 9.85 -14.79 -17.28
CA CYS A 359 11.03 -15.62 -17.49
C CYS A 359 10.85 -17.12 -17.19
N ASP A 360 9.67 -17.52 -16.65
CA ASP A 360 9.38 -18.92 -16.37
C ASP A 360 8.15 -19.39 -17.20
N ASP A 361 8.36 -20.38 -18.05
CA ASP A 361 7.30 -20.93 -18.91
C ASP A 361 6.18 -21.62 -18.12
N THR A 362 6.39 -21.95 -16.84
CA THR A 362 5.33 -22.42 -15.93
C THR A 362 4.17 -21.43 -15.85
N TYR A 363 4.45 -20.13 -15.99
CA TYR A 363 3.45 -19.05 -15.93
C TYR A 363 3.02 -18.52 -17.30
N LYS A 364 3.31 -19.27 -18.38
CA LYS A 364 2.95 -18.86 -19.75
C LYS A 364 1.46 -18.58 -19.90
N GLU A 365 0.61 -19.42 -19.32
CA GLU A 365 -0.85 -19.23 -19.38
C GLU A 365 -1.29 -17.92 -18.73
N LEU A 366 -0.72 -17.57 -17.57
CA LEU A 366 -0.99 -16.31 -16.90
C LEU A 366 -0.46 -15.13 -17.72
N ARG A 367 0.77 -15.23 -18.29
CA ARG A 367 1.35 -14.23 -19.16
C ARG A 367 0.46 -13.94 -20.37
N ASP A 368 0.00 -14.99 -21.04
CA ASP A 368 -0.88 -14.89 -22.20
C ASP A 368 -2.25 -14.28 -21.85
N ALA A 369 -2.86 -14.70 -20.73
CA ALA A 369 -4.13 -14.18 -20.26
C ALA A 369 -4.05 -12.68 -19.86
N LEU A 370 -2.94 -12.27 -19.28
CA LEU A 370 -2.66 -10.86 -18.98
C LEU A 370 -2.26 -10.07 -20.22
N GLU A 371 -1.98 -10.70 -21.36
CA GLU A 371 -1.45 -10.09 -22.59
C GLU A 371 -0.15 -9.32 -22.33
N LEU A 372 0.72 -9.88 -21.46
CA LEU A 372 2.04 -9.32 -21.20
C LEU A 372 2.96 -9.63 -22.38
N ASP A 373 3.37 -8.58 -23.10
CA ASP A 373 4.17 -8.65 -24.33
C ASP A 373 5.13 -7.46 -24.47
N ARG A 374 5.80 -7.40 -25.64
CA ARG A 374 6.74 -6.34 -26.00
C ARG A 374 6.13 -4.91 -26.05
N HIS A 375 4.83 -4.76 -26.00
CA HIS A 375 4.14 -3.46 -25.99
C HIS A 375 3.70 -3.07 -24.58
N SER A 376 3.85 -3.97 -23.61
CA SER A 376 3.39 -3.76 -22.25
C SER A 376 4.25 -2.75 -21.49
N ARG A 377 3.58 -1.83 -20.79
CA ARG A 377 4.16 -0.85 -19.88
C ARG A 377 3.61 -1.10 -18.50
N VAL A 378 4.47 -1.58 -17.62
CA VAL A 378 4.10 -2.02 -16.27
C VAL A 378 4.45 -0.95 -15.25
N LEU A 379 3.45 -0.49 -14.48
CA LEU A 379 3.63 0.35 -13.30
C LEU A 379 3.52 -0.51 -12.05
N MET A 380 4.44 -0.32 -11.10
CA MET A 380 4.39 -0.93 -9.77
C MET A 380 4.77 0.08 -8.67
N PHE A 381 4.50 -0.29 -7.41
CA PHE A 381 4.69 0.58 -6.26
C PHE A 381 5.65 -0.07 -5.26
N SER A 382 6.82 0.53 -5.08
CA SER A 382 7.69 0.26 -3.94
C SER A 382 7.20 1.07 -2.75
N THR A 383 6.38 0.45 -1.93
CA THR A 383 5.61 1.11 -0.86
C THR A 383 6.43 1.47 0.37
N GLU A 384 7.58 0.86 0.51
CA GLU A 384 8.53 1.11 1.61
C GLU A 384 9.95 0.82 1.17
N GLY A 385 10.90 1.46 1.84
CA GLY A 385 12.32 1.12 1.71
C GLY A 385 12.75 0.09 2.76
N ASN A 386 14.03 0.14 3.14
CA ASN A 386 14.60 -0.73 4.17
C ASN A 386 14.17 -0.29 5.59
N THR A 387 12.90 -0.42 5.91
CA THR A 387 12.35 -0.04 7.23
C THR A 387 12.88 -0.92 8.37
N ASP A 388 13.35 -2.13 8.05
CA ASP A 388 14.15 -3.00 8.90
C ASP A 388 15.51 -3.26 8.21
N PRO A 389 16.54 -2.44 8.49
CA PRO A 389 17.84 -2.53 7.81
C PRO A 389 18.57 -3.85 8.01
N GLU A 390 18.40 -4.52 9.16
CA GLU A 390 19.01 -5.80 9.45
C GLU A 390 18.39 -6.90 8.58
N LYS A 391 17.07 -6.97 8.57
CA LYS A 391 16.33 -7.94 7.74
C LYS A 391 16.58 -7.71 6.25
N TYR A 392 16.56 -6.44 5.80
CA TYR A 392 16.90 -6.08 4.43
C TYR A 392 18.29 -6.61 4.02
N ARG A 393 19.31 -6.43 4.87
CA ARG A 393 20.65 -6.92 4.61
C ARG A 393 20.70 -8.45 4.52
N ARG A 394 20.06 -9.17 5.45
CA ARG A 394 19.99 -10.64 5.42
C ARG A 394 19.40 -11.16 4.10
N VAL A 395 18.33 -10.52 3.62
CA VAL A 395 17.71 -10.91 2.34
C VAL A 395 18.61 -10.58 1.16
N VAL A 396 19.13 -9.34 1.10
CA VAL A 396 19.84 -8.85 -0.10
C VAL A 396 21.30 -9.30 -0.15
N TRP A 397 22.02 -9.28 0.99
CA TRP A 397 23.46 -9.59 1.03
C TRP A 397 23.72 -11.05 1.39
N ASP A 398 23.01 -11.56 2.42
CA ASP A 398 23.28 -12.90 2.94
C ASP A 398 22.44 -13.98 2.23
N GLY A 399 21.50 -13.57 1.34
CA GLY A 399 20.76 -14.47 0.46
C GLY A 399 19.64 -15.26 1.15
N GLU A 400 19.11 -14.77 2.28
CA GLU A 400 17.92 -15.39 2.88
C GLU A 400 16.78 -15.48 1.85
N TYR A 401 15.96 -16.52 1.95
CA TYR A 401 14.89 -16.85 0.99
C TYR A 401 15.44 -16.96 -0.46
N PRO A 402 16.40 -17.87 -0.72
CA PRO A 402 17.02 -18.01 -2.04
C PRO A 402 15.99 -18.46 -3.08
N THR A 403 16.18 -18.12 -4.33
CA THR A 403 15.53 -18.77 -5.47
C THR A 403 16.15 -20.15 -5.68
N ASP A 404 15.43 -21.12 -6.29
CA ASP A 404 16.03 -22.41 -6.62
C ASP A 404 17.22 -22.25 -7.59
N ASP A 405 18.22 -23.13 -7.42
CA ASP A 405 19.48 -23.15 -8.20
C ASP A 405 19.27 -23.55 -9.68
N THR A 406 18.04 -23.73 -10.14
CA THR A 406 17.81 -24.00 -11.56
C THR A 406 18.07 -22.73 -12.36
N PRO A 407 19.07 -22.71 -13.25
CA PRO A 407 19.31 -21.54 -14.09
C PRO A 407 18.06 -21.26 -14.91
N GLN A 408 17.40 -20.14 -14.61
CA GLN A 408 16.34 -19.64 -15.49
C GLN A 408 16.98 -19.22 -16.81
N LYS A 409 16.35 -19.62 -17.92
CA LYS A 409 16.77 -19.12 -19.22
C LYS A 409 16.69 -17.59 -19.19
N PRO A 410 17.63 -16.88 -19.85
CA PRO A 410 17.44 -15.46 -20.11
C PRO A 410 16.08 -15.24 -20.77
N CYS A 411 15.35 -14.27 -20.33
CA CYS A 411 14.08 -13.88 -20.95
C CYS A 411 14.25 -13.49 -22.40
#